data_6a67e23ea8c1216270841a3436492b67
#
_entry.id   6a67e23ea8c1216270841a3436492b67
#
_cell.length_a   1.000
_cell.length_b   1.000
_cell.length_c   1.000
_cell.angle_alpha   90.00
_cell.angle_beta   90.00
_cell.angle_gamma   90.00
#
_symmetry.space_group_name_H-M   'P 1'
#
loop_
_entity.id
_entity.type
_entity.pdbx_description
1 polymer ?
#
loop_
_entity_poly.entity_id
_entity_poly.type
_entity_poly.pdbx_seq_one_letter_code
_entity_poly.pdbx_strand_id
1 'polypeptide(L)'
;MSTRILAALLFSPLLFSCGDEGTISYKEKMPPAVPGNLEAVAGSQQITLTWNNVSNASGYRIYWDTKEIEANLKQITDAEGNPNTSITVQTIKDNVTNPYVHTGLTPGTTYYYRVAAFNQAGSKGLSSEASTIPTP
;
A
#
# COMPACT_ATOMS: atom_id res chain seq x y z
N MET A 1 24.03 -51.54 -50.94
CA MET A 1 24.81 -51.44 -49.67
C MET A 1 24.46 -50.18 -48.96
N SER A 2 23.82 -50.30 -47.83
CA SER A 2 23.19 -49.17 -47.13
C SER A 2 24.14 -48.67 -46.04
N THR A 3 24.62 -47.46 -46.20
CA THR A 3 25.41 -46.80 -45.15
C THR A 3 24.45 -45.91 -44.35
N ARG A 4 24.08 -46.37 -43.20
CA ARG A 4 23.30 -45.57 -42.23
C ARG A 4 24.25 -44.62 -41.51
N ILE A 5 24.14 -43.33 -41.79
CA ILE A 5 24.76 -42.30 -41.01
C ILE A 5 23.90 -42.07 -39.79
N LEU A 6 24.39 -42.52 -38.63
CA LEU A 6 23.81 -42.25 -37.35
C LEU A 6 24.20 -40.83 -36.96
N ALA A 7 23.31 -39.89 -37.13
CA ALA A 7 23.50 -38.55 -36.59
C ALA A 7 23.36 -38.59 -35.07
N ALA A 8 24.45 -38.61 -34.38
CA ALA A 8 24.47 -38.41 -32.94
C ALA A 8 24.07 -36.96 -32.66
N LEU A 9 22.84 -36.76 -32.20
CA LEU A 9 22.43 -35.53 -31.58
C LEU A 9 23.21 -35.37 -30.29
N LEU A 10 24.29 -34.61 -30.35
CA LEU A 10 24.97 -34.09 -29.18
C LEU A 10 24.03 -33.09 -28.52
N PHE A 11 23.25 -33.56 -27.56
CA PHE A 11 22.61 -32.73 -26.59
C PHE A 11 23.73 -32.14 -25.74
N SER A 12 24.19 -30.96 -26.12
CA SER A 12 25.02 -30.18 -25.25
C SER A 12 24.14 -29.75 -24.05
N PRO A 13 24.44 -30.15 -22.81
CA PRO A 13 23.78 -29.54 -21.69
C PRO A 13 24.21 -28.08 -21.70
N LEU A 14 23.30 -27.21 -22.06
CA LEU A 14 23.42 -25.80 -21.70
C LEU A 14 23.56 -25.78 -20.18
N LEU A 15 24.81 -25.70 -19.75
CA LEU A 15 25.13 -25.25 -18.42
C LEU A 15 24.59 -23.83 -18.33
N PHE A 16 23.35 -23.71 -17.88
CA PHE A 16 22.90 -22.48 -17.29
C PHE A 16 23.83 -22.26 -16.10
N SER A 17 24.84 -21.44 -16.32
CA SER A 17 25.51 -20.77 -15.24
C SER A 17 24.43 -20.06 -14.47
N CYS A 18 24.06 -20.56 -13.27
CA CYS A 18 23.41 -19.78 -12.26
C CYS A 18 24.40 -18.68 -11.85
N GLY A 19 24.59 -17.69 -12.73
CA GLY A 19 25.07 -16.40 -12.34
C GLY A 19 23.93 -15.80 -11.55
N ASP A 20 24.20 -15.60 -10.26
CA ASP A 20 23.49 -14.75 -9.31
C ASP A 20 22.20 -14.14 -9.89
N GLU A 21 21.19 -14.98 -10.06
CA GLU A 21 19.85 -14.51 -10.24
C GLU A 21 19.51 -13.91 -8.88
N GLY A 22 19.67 -12.58 -8.80
CA GLY A 22 19.23 -11.85 -7.64
C GLY A 22 17.91 -12.43 -7.24
N THR A 23 17.85 -13.02 -6.06
CA THR A 23 16.62 -13.55 -5.47
C THR A 23 15.60 -12.43 -5.54
N ILE A 24 14.77 -12.43 -6.59
CA ILE A 24 13.63 -11.54 -6.66
C ILE A 24 12.78 -11.96 -5.47
N SER A 25 12.89 -11.19 -4.42
CA SER A 25 12.13 -11.48 -3.21
C SER A 25 10.67 -11.52 -3.58
N TYR A 26 10.05 -12.68 -3.47
CA TYR A 26 8.60 -12.82 -3.72
C TYR A 26 7.78 -11.83 -2.89
N LYS A 27 8.36 -11.28 -1.82
CA LYS A 27 7.77 -10.22 -1.02
C LYS A 27 7.53 -8.93 -1.81
N GLU A 28 8.37 -8.62 -2.80
CA GLU A 28 8.19 -7.42 -3.64
C GLU A 28 7.08 -7.57 -4.67
N LYS A 29 6.69 -8.81 -4.97
CA LYS A 29 5.59 -9.12 -5.91
C LYS A 29 4.22 -9.19 -5.25
N MET A 30 4.14 -9.08 -3.93
CA MET A 30 2.89 -9.14 -3.18
C MET A 30 2.56 -7.76 -2.60
N PRO A 31 1.28 -7.34 -2.65
CA PRO A 31 0.87 -6.14 -1.94
C PRO A 31 1.20 -6.24 -0.45
N PRO A 32 1.59 -5.13 0.20
CA PRO A 32 1.87 -5.10 1.63
C PRO A 32 0.63 -5.50 2.45
N ALA A 33 0.86 -5.95 3.67
CA ALA A 33 -0.23 -6.15 4.63
C ALA A 33 -0.95 -4.83 4.92
N VAL A 34 -2.17 -4.92 5.43
CA VAL A 34 -2.91 -3.77 5.93
C VAL A 34 -2.21 -3.22 7.18
N PRO A 35 -1.96 -1.90 7.29
CA PRO A 35 -1.42 -1.31 8.50
C PRO A 35 -2.32 -1.55 9.71
N GLY A 36 -1.75 -1.98 10.82
CA GLY A 36 -2.47 -2.15 12.09
C GLY A 36 -2.24 -0.97 13.03
N ASN A 37 -3.05 -0.91 14.10
CA ASN A 37 -2.91 0.04 15.21
C ASN A 37 -2.84 1.50 14.74
N LEU A 38 -3.75 1.88 13.84
CA LEU A 38 -3.90 3.30 13.51
C LEU A 38 -4.46 4.04 14.71
N GLU A 39 -3.73 5.05 15.17
CA GLU A 39 -4.12 5.96 16.23
C GLU A 39 -4.17 7.40 15.71
N ALA A 40 -5.11 8.18 16.21
CA ALA A 40 -5.27 9.59 15.89
C ALA A 40 -5.28 10.42 17.20
N VAL A 41 -4.26 11.22 17.38
CA VAL A 41 -4.09 12.06 18.58
C VAL A 41 -4.35 13.51 18.24
N ALA A 42 -5.30 14.11 18.95
CA ALA A 42 -5.66 15.52 18.78
C ALA A 42 -4.57 16.46 19.26
N GLY A 43 -4.35 17.54 18.50
CA GLY A 43 -3.55 18.69 18.87
C GLY A 43 -4.24 19.99 18.46
N SER A 44 -3.59 21.15 18.70
CA SER A 44 -4.12 22.45 18.33
C SER A 44 -4.20 22.56 16.80
N GLN A 45 -5.41 22.58 16.24
CA GLN A 45 -5.73 22.63 14.81
C GLN A 45 -5.01 21.55 13.98
N GLN A 46 -4.63 20.43 14.62
CA GLN A 46 -3.91 19.33 13.97
C GLN A 46 -4.27 17.98 14.59
N ILE A 47 -3.97 16.92 13.87
CA ILE A 47 -4.09 15.54 14.33
C ILE A 47 -2.81 14.79 13.94
N THR A 48 -2.21 14.12 14.91
CA THR A 48 -1.05 13.25 14.68
C THR A 48 -1.54 11.82 14.50
N LEU A 49 -1.16 11.20 13.40
CA LEU A 49 -1.46 9.81 13.07
C LEU A 49 -0.24 8.94 13.26
N THR A 50 -0.42 7.79 13.89
CA THR A 50 0.58 6.74 14.02
C THR A 50 -0.02 5.39 13.68
N TRP A 51 0.79 4.48 13.15
CA TRP A 51 0.40 3.11 12.80
C TRP A 51 1.59 2.17 12.84
N ASN A 52 1.36 0.86 12.78
CA ASN A 52 2.44 -0.10 12.66
C ASN A 52 3.05 -0.07 11.26
N ASN A 53 4.37 0.07 11.19
CA ASN A 53 5.09 -0.03 9.92
C ASN A 53 4.91 -1.42 9.30
N VAL A 54 4.70 -1.46 8.00
CA VAL A 54 4.47 -2.69 7.24
C VAL A 54 5.70 -3.04 6.43
N SER A 55 6.18 -4.28 6.56
CA SER A 55 7.28 -4.79 5.73
C SER A 55 6.88 -4.80 4.25
N ASN A 56 7.83 -4.55 3.35
CA ASN A 56 7.66 -4.43 1.89
C ASN A 56 6.70 -3.33 1.42
N ALA A 57 6.29 -2.40 2.29
CA ALA A 57 5.63 -1.17 1.85
C ALA A 57 6.65 -0.21 1.25
N SER A 58 6.34 0.33 0.07
CA SER A 58 7.09 1.43 -0.54
C SER A 58 6.61 2.79 -0.04
N GLY A 59 5.40 2.84 0.52
CA GLY A 59 4.81 4.05 1.07
C GLY A 59 3.45 3.80 1.70
N TYR A 60 2.88 4.87 2.21
CA TYR A 60 1.55 4.86 2.82
C TYR A 60 0.70 5.95 2.20
N ARG A 61 -0.62 5.68 2.17
CA ARG A 61 -1.64 6.63 1.73
C ARG A 61 -2.66 6.78 2.84
N ILE A 62 -2.98 8.02 3.19
CA ILE A 62 -3.96 8.36 4.22
C ILE A 62 -5.24 8.81 3.52
N TYR A 63 -6.34 8.24 3.94
CA TYR A 63 -7.70 8.66 3.57
C TYR A 63 -8.33 9.32 4.78
N TRP A 64 -9.00 10.44 4.58
CA TRP A 64 -9.68 11.14 5.65
C TRP A 64 -10.97 11.80 5.19
N ASP A 65 -11.91 11.97 6.10
CA ASP A 65 -13.16 12.68 5.91
C ASP A 65 -13.66 13.22 7.26
N THR A 66 -14.67 14.08 7.24
CA THR A 66 -15.46 14.47 8.41
C THR A 66 -16.66 13.55 8.65
N LYS A 67 -16.76 12.46 7.91
CA LYS A 67 -17.72 11.36 8.04
C LYS A 67 -16.97 10.04 8.13
N GLU A 68 -17.61 9.03 8.71
CA GLU A 68 -17.05 7.67 8.75
C GLU A 68 -16.67 7.17 7.35
N ILE A 69 -15.50 6.55 7.26
CA ILE A 69 -14.95 6.04 6.02
C ILE A 69 -15.20 4.53 5.94
N GLU A 70 -15.91 4.11 4.92
CA GLU A 70 -16.14 2.69 4.64
C GLU A 70 -14.81 1.91 4.51
N ALA A 71 -14.78 0.69 5.05
CA ALA A 71 -13.58 -0.16 5.03
C ALA A 71 -13.30 -0.75 3.64
N ASN A 72 -14.20 -0.56 2.69
CA ASN A 72 -14.10 -1.17 1.36
C ASN A 72 -13.32 -0.28 0.39
N LEU A 73 -12.12 -0.72 0.00
CA LEU A 73 -11.27 -0.01 -0.96
C LEU A 73 -11.97 0.24 -2.32
N LYS A 74 -12.89 -0.66 -2.72
CA LYS A 74 -13.63 -0.51 -3.98
C LYS A 74 -14.60 0.66 -3.98
N GLN A 75 -14.99 1.15 -2.81
CA GLN A 75 -15.80 2.37 -2.71
C GLN A 75 -14.95 3.63 -2.84
N ILE A 76 -13.67 3.54 -2.50
CA ILE A 76 -12.72 4.68 -2.54
C ILE A 76 -11.97 4.73 -3.87
N THR A 77 -11.75 3.57 -4.49
CA THR A 77 -11.08 3.45 -5.78
C THR A 77 -11.94 2.65 -6.77
N ASP A 78 -11.80 2.96 -8.06
CA ASP A 78 -12.33 2.12 -9.13
C ASP A 78 -11.54 0.80 -9.27
N ALA A 79 -11.92 -0.04 -10.25
CA ALA A 79 -11.26 -1.32 -10.50
C ALA A 79 -9.79 -1.17 -10.92
N GLU A 80 -9.41 -0.02 -11.46
CA GLU A 80 -8.08 0.34 -11.91
C GLU A 80 -7.24 0.99 -10.79
N GLY A 81 -7.82 1.19 -9.60
CA GLY A 81 -7.14 1.79 -8.44
C GLY A 81 -7.15 3.33 -8.43
N ASN A 82 -7.90 3.97 -9.35
CA ASN A 82 -8.05 5.42 -9.32
C ASN A 82 -9.07 5.84 -8.26
N PRO A 83 -8.93 7.03 -7.66
CA PRO A 83 -9.90 7.54 -6.71
C PRO A 83 -11.30 7.57 -7.32
N ASN A 84 -12.26 6.97 -6.63
CA ASN A 84 -13.67 7.04 -7.04
C ASN A 84 -14.19 8.45 -6.80
N THR A 85 -14.44 9.18 -7.88
CA THR A 85 -14.86 10.59 -7.83
C THR A 85 -16.27 10.80 -7.25
N SER A 86 -17.02 9.74 -7.05
CA SER A 86 -18.34 9.79 -6.40
C SER A 86 -18.25 9.80 -4.87
N ILE A 87 -17.06 9.65 -4.30
CA ILE A 87 -16.84 9.60 -2.86
C ILE A 87 -16.10 10.86 -2.42
N THR A 88 -16.61 11.50 -1.37
CA THR A 88 -16.04 12.74 -0.80
C THR A 88 -14.78 12.52 0.03
N VAL A 89 -14.28 11.28 0.15
CA VAL A 89 -13.09 10.97 0.92
C VAL A 89 -11.87 11.65 0.32
N GLN A 90 -11.18 12.43 1.13
CA GLN A 90 -9.95 13.09 0.74
C GLN A 90 -8.78 12.13 0.87
N THR A 91 -7.81 12.26 -0.03
CA THR A 91 -6.58 11.47 0.01
C THR A 91 -5.40 12.36 0.29
N ILE A 92 -4.62 12.02 1.30
CA ILE A 92 -3.29 12.59 1.52
C ILE A 92 -2.30 11.74 0.76
N LYS A 93 -1.54 12.40 -0.10
CA LYS A 93 -0.72 11.79 -1.14
C LYS A 93 0.26 10.73 -0.64
N ASP A 94 0.68 9.91 -1.60
CA ASP A 94 1.67 8.85 -1.49
C ASP A 94 2.96 9.29 -0.79
N ASN A 95 3.62 8.34 -0.11
CA ASN A 95 4.88 8.53 0.62
C ASN A 95 4.77 9.39 1.89
N VAL A 96 3.63 9.34 2.57
CA VAL A 96 3.57 9.89 3.93
C VAL A 96 4.44 9.04 4.88
N THR A 97 5.11 9.71 5.78
CA THR A 97 5.92 9.05 6.82
C THR A 97 5.09 8.80 8.07
N ASN A 98 5.47 7.80 8.83
CA ASN A 98 4.88 7.49 10.13
C ASN A 98 5.85 7.96 11.25
N PRO A 99 5.47 8.85 12.16
CA PRO A 99 4.15 9.49 12.27
C PRO A 99 3.86 10.56 11.19
N TYR A 100 2.58 10.86 10.99
CA TYR A 100 2.11 11.91 10.10
C TYR A 100 1.28 12.95 10.86
N VAL A 101 1.54 14.24 10.63
CA VAL A 101 0.78 15.34 11.24
C VAL A 101 -0.09 16.01 10.19
N HIS A 102 -1.40 15.91 10.34
CA HIS A 102 -2.40 16.61 9.52
C HIS A 102 -2.74 17.94 10.17
N THR A 103 -2.39 19.02 9.51
CA THR A 103 -2.52 20.41 10.04
C THR A 103 -3.62 21.19 9.32
N GLY A 104 -3.99 22.36 9.86
CA GLY A 104 -4.99 23.24 9.25
C GLY A 104 -6.42 22.74 9.45
N LEU A 105 -6.65 21.95 10.47
CA LEU A 105 -7.95 21.37 10.77
C LEU A 105 -8.81 22.33 11.60
N THR A 106 -10.12 22.21 11.41
CA THR A 106 -11.12 23.01 12.14
C THR A 106 -11.36 22.41 13.51
N PRO A 107 -11.08 23.17 14.62
CA PRO A 107 -11.37 22.71 15.96
C PRO A 107 -12.86 22.35 16.14
N GLY A 108 -13.13 21.34 16.95
CA GLY A 108 -14.49 20.88 17.24
C GLY A 108 -15.15 20.04 16.14
N THR A 109 -14.46 19.82 15.00
CA THR A 109 -14.92 18.93 13.94
C THR A 109 -14.30 17.56 14.09
N THR A 110 -15.09 16.47 14.01
CA THR A 110 -14.57 15.11 14.03
C THR A 110 -13.95 14.79 12.68
N TYR A 111 -12.73 14.27 12.69
CA TYR A 111 -12.02 13.75 11.51
C TYR A 111 -11.82 12.25 11.64
N TYR A 112 -12.10 11.53 10.56
CA TYR A 112 -11.96 10.09 10.44
C TYR A 112 -10.82 9.76 9.51
N TYR A 113 -10.05 8.73 9.83
CA TYR A 113 -8.85 8.35 9.08
C TYR A 113 -8.77 6.85 8.86
N ARG A 114 -8.25 6.48 7.69
CA ARG A 114 -7.76 5.13 7.38
C ARG A 114 -6.44 5.23 6.65
N VAL A 115 -5.59 4.23 6.81
CA VAL A 115 -4.27 4.16 6.16
C VAL A 115 -4.17 2.89 5.33
N ALA A 116 -3.61 3.00 4.14
CA ALA A 116 -3.23 1.88 3.30
C ALA A 116 -1.71 1.87 3.10
N ALA A 117 -1.09 0.71 3.16
CA ALA A 117 0.27 0.49 2.70
C ALA A 117 0.25 0.05 1.24
N PHE A 118 1.19 0.50 0.43
CA PHE A 118 1.29 0.12 -0.97
C PHE A 118 2.74 -0.15 -1.40
N ASN A 119 2.87 -0.89 -2.49
CA ASN A 119 4.09 -1.07 -3.27
C ASN A 119 3.71 -1.21 -4.75
N GLN A 120 4.65 -1.60 -5.62
CA GLN A 120 4.39 -1.79 -7.05
C GLN A 120 3.32 -2.84 -7.35
N ALA A 121 3.07 -3.79 -6.43
CA ALA A 121 2.02 -4.79 -6.57
C ALA A 121 0.63 -4.30 -6.11
N GLY A 122 0.54 -3.07 -5.60
CA GLY A 122 -0.71 -2.47 -5.13
C GLY A 122 -0.83 -2.43 -3.59
N SER A 123 -2.05 -2.47 -3.09
CA SER A 123 -2.41 -2.46 -1.67
C SER A 123 -3.42 -3.56 -1.36
N LYS A 124 -3.35 -4.15 -0.16
CA LYS A 124 -4.33 -5.16 0.30
C LYS A 124 -5.61 -4.57 0.87
N GLY A 125 -5.57 -3.33 1.34
CA GLY A 125 -6.75 -2.72 1.95
C GLY A 125 -6.43 -1.57 2.90
N LEU A 126 -7.49 -1.09 3.54
CA LEU A 126 -7.45 -0.01 4.52
C LEU A 126 -7.33 -0.55 5.93
N SER A 127 -6.62 0.17 6.80
CA SER A 127 -6.59 -0.06 8.25
C SER A 127 -7.99 0.03 8.88
N SER A 128 -8.10 -0.37 10.14
CA SER A 128 -9.22 0.07 10.98
C SER A 128 -9.33 1.60 10.97
N GLU A 129 -10.52 2.12 11.22
CA GLU A 129 -10.75 3.55 11.32
C GLU A 129 -10.24 4.09 12.65
N ALA A 130 -9.65 5.28 12.64
CA ALA A 130 -9.38 6.08 13.82
C ALA A 130 -10.00 7.46 13.63
N SER A 131 -10.54 8.03 14.70
CA SER A 131 -11.17 9.35 14.66
C SER A 131 -10.85 10.15 15.91
N THR A 132 -10.77 11.46 15.75
CA THR A 132 -10.60 12.40 16.88
C THR A 132 -11.02 13.80 16.47
N ILE A 133 -11.07 14.70 17.43
CA ILE A 133 -11.47 16.10 17.27
C ILE A 133 -10.28 16.98 17.64
N PRO A 134 -9.74 17.80 16.71
CA PRO A 134 -8.65 18.73 17.02
C PRO A 134 -9.11 19.82 18.00
N THR A 135 -8.20 20.26 18.83
CA THR A 135 -8.42 21.36 19.79
C THR A 135 -8.14 22.72 19.15
N PRO A 136 -8.60 23.81 19.77
CA PRO A 136 -8.26 25.17 19.36
C PRO A 136 -6.77 25.47 19.33
#